data_bb0f39ee3ff496ca09c5febd16c7f041
#
_entry.id   bb0f39ee3ff496ca09c5febd16c7f041
#
_cell.length_a   1.000
_cell.length_b   1.000
_cell.length_c   1.000
_cell.angle_alpha   90.00
_cell.angle_beta   90.00
_cell.angle_gamma   90.00
#
_symmetry.space_group_name_H-M   'P 1'
#
loop_
_entity.id
_entity.type
_entity.pdbx_description
1 polymer ?
#
loop_
_entity_poly.entity_id
_entity_poly.type
_entity_poly.pdbx_seq_one_letter_code
_entity_poly.pdbx_strand_id
1 'polypeptide(L)'
;GYSIAHAFGSVFDNPDLITTCIVGDGEAETGPLATAWHSNKFLNPVTDGAVLPILHLNGYKISNPTVFSRISHDEIESFFHGCGWKPYFVEGDDPMTMHKKMAETVDTVIEEIKEIQRQARQDGKTERPFWPMIVLRTPKGWTGPKVVDGQQIEGSFRAHQVPITMENPKEHLPLLQKWLESYRPQELFDEN
;
A
#
# COMPACT_ATOMS: atom_id res chain seq x y z
N GLY A 1 11.83 -5.13 6.65
CA GLY A 1 10.87 -5.35 7.12
C GLY A 1 10.12 -6.25 8.06
N TYR A 2 9.62 -5.65 9.17
CA TYR A 2 8.76 -6.34 10.14
C TYR A 2 7.37 -5.68 10.26
N SER A 3 7.02 -4.78 9.35
CA SER A 3 5.82 -3.94 9.47
C SER A 3 4.54 -4.76 9.61
N ILE A 4 4.33 -5.77 8.78
CA ILE A 4 3.16 -6.66 8.88
C ILE A 4 3.17 -7.43 10.21
N ALA A 5 4.31 -7.97 10.64
CA ALA A 5 4.40 -8.69 11.91
C ALA A 5 4.05 -7.79 13.11
N HIS A 6 4.50 -6.53 13.11
CA HIS A 6 4.14 -5.54 14.12
C HIS A 6 2.64 -5.18 14.06
N ALA A 7 2.08 -5.03 12.85
CA ALA A 7 0.65 -4.80 12.69
C ALA A 7 -0.18 -5.93 13.29
N PHE A 8 0.20 -7.20 13.06
CA PHE A 8 -0.45 -8.34 13.70
C PHE A 8 -0.30 -8.32 15.21
N GLY A 9 0.90 -8.01 15.73
CA GLY A 9 1.13 -7.89 17.16
C GLY A 9 0.25 -6.84 17.84
N SER A 10 -0.12 -5.77 17.14
CA SER A 10 -0.96 -4.70 17.70
C SER A 10 -2.44 -5.07 17.82
N VAL A 11 -2.91 -6.05 17.05
CA VAL A 11 -4.32 -6.44 16.99
C VAL A 11 -4.67 -7.68 17.80
N PHE A 12 -3.68 -8.43 18.28
CA PHE A 12 -3.94 -9.56 19.18
C PHE A 12 -4.57 -9.08 20.48
N ASP A 13 -5.62 -9.78 20.93
CA ASP A 13 -6.42 -9.44 22.11
C ASP A 13 -7.01 -8.00 22.09
N ASN A 14 -7.14 -7.42 20.90
CA ASN A 14 -7.66 -6.06 20.72
C ASN A 14 -8.75 -6.05 19.63
N PRO A 15 -9.95 -6.57 19.96
CA PRO A 15 -10.99 -6.91 18.98
C PRO A 15 -11.55 -5.71 18.19
N ASP A 16 -11.42 -4.51 18.71
CA ASP A 16 -11.98 -3.31 18.06
C ASP A 16 -10.96 -2.57 17.17
N LEU A 17 -9.70 -3.03 17.17
CA LEU A 17 -8.64 -2.38 16.40
C LEU A 17 -8.56 -2.93 14.97
N ILE A 18 -8.50 -2.03 13.99
CA ILE A 18 -8.09 -2.32 12.62
C ILE A 18 -6.79 -1.58 12.36
N THR A 19 -5.71 -2.31 12.17
CA THR A 19 -4.38 -1.73 11.89
C THR A 19 -4.10 -1.78 10.39
N THR A 20 -3.97 -0.61 9.76
CA THR A 20 -3.54 -0.52 8.36
C THR A 20 -2.02 -0.56 8.27
N CYS A 21 -1.48 -1.39 7.37
CA CYS A 21 -0.05 -1.54 7.14
C CYS A 21 0.29 -1.36 5.66
N ILE A 22 0.96 -0.25 5.33
CA ILE A 22 1.41 0.02 3.95
C ILE A 22 2.78 -0.62 3.75
N VAL A 23 2.90 -1.43 2.71
CA VAL A 23 4.10 -2.22 2.40
C VAL A 23 4.51 -1.95 0.95
N GLY A 24 5.74 -1.52 0.73
CA GLY A 24 6.30 -1.43 -0.62
C GLY A 24 6.57 -2.81 -1.22
N ASP A 25 6.41 -2.93 -2.52
CA ASP A 25 6.57 -4.20 -3.24
C ASP A 25 7.99 -4.79 -3.13
N GLY A 26 9.02 -3.95 -3.09
CA GLY A 26 10.40 -4.40 -2.87
C GLY A 26 10.64 -4.96 -1.47
N GLU A 27 9.94 -4.44 -0.46
CA GLU A 27 9.98 -4.96 0.91
C GLU A 27 9.15 -6.23 1.04
N ALA A 28 8.00 -6.28 0.36
CA ALA A 28 7.02 -7.36 0.41
C ALA A 28 7.57 -8.74 0.03
N GLU A 29 8.60 -8.77 -0.82
CA GLU A 29 9.21 -10.00 -1.34
C GLU A 29 10.48 -10.42 -0.60
N THR A 30 10.87 -9.73 0.48
CA THR A 30 12.14 -9.93 1.16
C THR A 30 12.01 -10.25 2.63
N GLY A 31 12.91 -11.14 3.10
CA GLY A 31 13.15 -11.44 4.51
C GLY A 31 11.89 -11.77 5.32
N PRO A 32 11.82 -11.26 6.53
CA PRO A 32 10.74 -11.57 7.47
C PRO A 32 9.36 -11.14 6.96
N LEU A 33 9.27 -10.12 6.08
CA LEU A 33 7.99 -9.65 5.58
C LEU A 33 7.37 -10.65 4.61
N ALA A 34 8.18 -11.28 3.75
CA ALA A 34 7.70 -12.31 2.82
C ALA A 34 7.03 -13.49 3.55
N THR A 35 7.55 -13.86 4.74
CA THR A 35 6.94 -14.91 5.58
C THR A 35 5.76 -14.42 6.39
N ALA A 36 5.71 -13.13 6.71
CA ALA A 36 4.65 -12.53 7.53
C ALA A 36 3.28 -12.46 6.81
N TRP A 37 3.22 -12.64 5.50
CA TRP A 37 1.96 -12.75 4.76
C TRP A 37 1.04 -13.86 5.27
N HIS A 38 1.59 -14.88 5.93
CA HIS A 38 0.83 -15.98 6.54
C HIS A 38 0.28 -15.67 7.94
N SER A 39 0.62 -14.52 8.53
CA SER A 39 0.27 -14.20 9.92
C SER A 39 -1.22 -14.05 10.18
N ASN A 40 -2.03 -13.80 9.15
CA ASN A 40 -3.49 -13.81 9.25
C ASN A 40 -4.06 -15.16 9.74
N LYS A 41 -3.29 -16.24 9.62
CA LYS A 41 -3.67 -17.58 10.07
C LYS A 41 -3.66 -17.73 11.61
N PHE A 42 -3.05 -16.78 12.30
CA PHE A 42 -3.02 -16.73 13.78
C PHE A 42 -4.11 -15.83 14.36
N LEU A 43 -4.79 -15.02 13.53
CA LEU A 43 -5.90 -14.18 14.01
C LEU A 43 -7.13 -15.01 14.35
N ASN A 44 -7.68 -14.74 15.52
CA ASN A 44 -9.01 -15.20 15.92
C ASN A 44 -10.00 -14.03 15.78
N PRO A 45 -10.90 -14.03 14.80
CA PRO A 45 -11.82 -12.92 14.60
C PRO A 45 -12.81 -12.67 15.75
N VAL A 46 -12.86 -13.60 16.72
CA VAL A 46 -13.67 -13.42 17.94
C VAL A 46 -12.98 -12.49 18.94
N THR A 47 -11.68 -12.70 19.18
CA THR A 47 -10.94 -12.04 20.26
C THR A 47 -9.97 -10.96 19.76
N ASP A 48 -9.58 -11.05 18.50
CA ASP A 48 -8.56 -10.17 17.92
C ASP A 48 -9.19 -9.11 17.00
N GLY A 49 -8.42 -8.07 16.77
CA GLY A 49 -8.71 -7.08 15.75
C GLY A 49 -8.43 -7.59 14.33
N ALA A 50 -8.15 -6.69 13.41
CA ALA A 50 -7.83 -7.04 12.04
C ALA A 50 -6.65 -6.22 11.51
N VAL A 51 -5.89 -6.79 10.58
CA VAL A 51 -4.87 -6.07 9.81
C VAL A 51 -5.36 -5.88 8.39
N LEU A 52 -5.30 -4.65 7.89
CA LEU A 52 -5.55 -4.29 6.50
C LEU A 52 -4.20 -3.98 5.82
N PRO A 53 -3.57 -4.92 5.13
CA PRO A 53 -2.38 -4.63 4.36
C PRO A 53 -2.73 -3.86 3.09
N ILE A 54 -1.89 -2.87 2.76
CA ILE A 54 -1.90 -2.17 1.48
C ILE A 54 -0.54 -2.43 0.83
N LEU A 55 -0.50 -3.30 -0.18
CA LEU A 55 0.69 -3.51 -0.99
C LEU A 55 0.82 -2.37 -2.00
N HIS A 56 1.81 -1.49 -1.81
CA HIS A 56 2.12 -0.46 -2.80
C HIS A 56 3.03 -1.02 -3.89
N LEU A 57 2.42 -1.46 -4.98
CA LEU A 57 3.09 -2.07 -6.12
C LEU A 57 3.45 -0.98 -7.15
N ASN A 58 4.65 -0.41 -7.00
CA ASN A 58 5.19 0.61 -7.91
C ASN A 58 6.20 0.05 -8.93
N GLY A 59 6.57 -1.21 -8.81
CA GLY A 59 7.33 -1.98 -9.79
C GLY A 59 8.84 -1.98 -9.62
N TYR A 60 9.40 -1.15 -8.74
CA TYR A 60 10.85 -1.02 -8.62
C TYR A 60 11.37 -1.03 -7.19
N LYS A 61 12.49 -1.70 -6.98
CA LYS A 61 13.42 -1.53 -5.85
C LYS A 61 14.29 -0.28 -6.09
N ILE A 62 15.50 -0.26 -5.51
CA ILE A 62 16.48 0.83 -5.68
C ILE A 62 16.85 1.02 -7.16
N SER A 63 17.13 -0.07 -7.88
CA SER A 63 17.59 -0.02 -9.27
C SER A 63 16.97 -1.11 -10.16
N ASN A 64 16.29 -2.09 -9.59
CA ASN A 64 15.77 -3.25 -10.30
C ASN A 64 14.25 -3.39 -10.14
N PRO A 65 13.54 -3.96 -11.10
CA PRO A 65 12.15 -4.35 -10.95
C PRO A 65 11.96 -5.34 -9.81
N THR A 66 10.79 -5.28 -9.16
CA THR A 66 10.37 -6.25 -8.14
C THR A 66 9.86 -7.54 -8.79
N VAL A 67 9.76 -8.62 -8.02
CA VAL A 67 9.14 -9.87 -8.49
C VAL A 67 7.67 -9.63 -8.84
N PHE A 68 6.94 -8.91 -7.96
CA PHE A 68 5.52 -8.60 -8.21
C PHE A 68 5.26 -7.77 -9.47
N SER A 69 6.26 -7.01 -9.97
CA SER A 69 6.14 -6.30 -11.24
C SER A 69 6.37 -7.19 -12.48
N ARG A 70 6.87 -8.40 -12.28
CA ARG A 70 7.22 -9.35 -13.34
C ARG A 70 6.19 -10.44 -13.56
N ILE A 71 5.22 -10.55 -12.66
CA ILE A 71 4.16 -11.56 -12.70
C ILE A 71 2.81 -10.91 -13.07
N SER A 72 1.91 -11.70 -13.59
CA SER A 72 0.59 -11.24 -14.00
C SER A 72 -0.31 -10.85 -12.81
N HIS A 73 -1.39 -10.15 -13.10
CA HIS A 73 -2.44 -9.85 -12.13
C HIS A 73 -2.99 -11.13 -11.48
N ASP A 74 -3.29 -12.15 -12.29
CA ASP A 74 -3.85 -13.42 -11.81
C ASP A 74 -2.87 -14.20 -10.93
N GLU A 75 -1.57 -14.10 -11.21
CA GLU A 75 -0.53 -14.70 -10.34
C GLU A 75 -0.43 -13.99 -8.99
N ILE A 76 -0.54 -12.65 -8.97
CA ILE A 76 -0.57 -11.87 -7.72
C ILE A 76 -1.80 -12.25 -6.90
N GLU A 77 -2.97 -12.32 -7.54
CA GLU A 77 -4.21 -12.72 -6.89
C GLU A 77 -4.10 -14.14 -6.30
N SER A 78 -3.61 -15.09 -7.10
CA SER A 78 -3.40 -16.47 -6.67
C SER A 78 -2.42 -16.59 -5.51
N PHE A 79 -1.32 -15.84 -5.54
CA PHE A 79 -0.33 -15.81 -4.48
C PHE A 79 -0.94 -15.33 -3.15
N PHE A 80 -1.62 -14.20 -3.15
CA PHE A 80 -2.23 -13.67 -1.94
C PHE A 80 -3.40 -14.51 -1.45
N HIS A 81 -4.19 -15.07 -2.37
CA HIS A 81 -5.23 -16.02 -2.02
C HIS A 81 -4.65 -17.26 -1.30
N GLY A 82 -3.55 -17.83 -1.79
CA GLY A 82 -2.83 -18.91 -1.12
C GLY A 82 -2.31 -18.54 0.27
N CYS A 83 -1.97 -17.28 0.49
CA CYS A 83 -1.61 -16.75 1.80
C CYS A 83 -2.82 -16.50 2.73
N GLY A 84 -4.06 -16.59 2.23
CA GLY A 84 -5.29 -16.37 3.00
C GLY A 84 -5.81 -14.94 2.92
N TRP A 85 -5.48 -14.23 1.86
CA TRP A 85 -5.95 -12.88 1.57
C TRP A 85 -6.92 -12.86 0.41
N LYS A 86 -7.79 -11.86 0.38
CA LYS A 86 -8.64 -11.48 -0.75
C LYS A 86 -8.17 -10.11 -1.25
N PRO A 87 -7.38 -10.06 -2.32
CA PRO A 87 -6.84 -8.79 -2.82
C PRO A 87 -7.89 -7.98 -3.58
N TYR A 88 -7.92 -6.69 -3.31
CA TYR A 88 -8.64 -5.67 -4.04
C TYR A 88 -7.65 -4.77 -4.77
N PHE A 89 -7.82 -4.61 -6.08
CA PHE A 89 -6.87 -3.86 -6.89
C PHE A 89 -7.33 -2.43 -7.13
N VAL A 90 -6.47 -1.48 -6.76
CA VAL A 90 -6.62 -0.05 -7.05
C VAL A 90 -5.47 0.35 -7.95
N GLU A 91 -5.74 0.54 -9.24
CA GLU A 91 -4.70 0.72 -10.26
C GLU A 91 -4.96 1.97 -11.11
N GLY A 92 -3.89 2.70 -11.40
CA GLY A 92 -3.91 3.89 -12.26
C GLY A 92 -2.84 4.92 -11.92
N ASP A 93 -2.95 6.07 -12.56
CA ASP A 93 -2.01 7.19 -12.47
C ASP A 93 -2.68 8.58 -12.41
N ASP A 94 -3.99 8.66 -12.65
CA ASP A 94 -4.74 9.90 -12.44
C ASP A 94 -5.10 10.09 -10.97
N PRO A 95 -4.61 11.16 -10.29
CA PRO A 95 -4.77 11.31 -8.85
C PRO A 95 -6.22 11.34 -8.36
N MET A 96 -7.10 12.03 -9.09
CA MET A 96 -8.51 12.15 -8.65
C MET A 96 -9.28 10.85 -8.85
N THR A 97 -9.04 10.14 -9.93
CA THR A 97 -9.61 8.82 -10.19
C THR A 97 -9.12 7.81 -9.15
N MET A 98 -7.82 7.82 -8.86
CA MET A 98 -7.22 6.94 -7.86
C MET A 98 -7.73 7.23 -6.45
N HIS A 99 -7.91 8.50 -6.11
CA HIS A 99 -8.48 8.90 -4.83
C HIS A 99 -9.90 8.33 -4.62
N LYS A 100 -10.77 8.46 -5.63
CA LYS A 100 -12.13 7.91 -5.58
C LYS A 100 -12.12 6.39 -5.47
N LYS A 101 -11.37 5.69 -6.34
CA LYS A 101 -11.24 4.23 -6.29
C LYS A 101 -10.75 3.76 -4.93
N MET A 102 -9.74 4.44 -4.38
CA MET A 102 -9.18 4.06 -3.07
C MET A 102 -10.20 4.25 -1.96
N ALA A 103 -10.95 5.38 -1.94
CA ALA A 103 -11.99 5.61 -0.95
C ALA A 103 -13.08 4.53 -1.00
N GLU A 104 -13.62 4.25 -2.19
CA GLU A 104 -14.64 3.21 -2.39
C GLU A 104 -14.12 1.81 -1.98
N THR A 105 -12.85 1.52 -2.28
CA THR A 105 -12.24 0.25 -1.91
C THR A 105 -12.03 0.15 -0.40
N VAL A 106 -11.56 1.22 0.25
CA VAL A 106 -11.39 1.25 1.72
C VAL A 106 -12.72 1.03 2.42
N ASP A 107 -13.80 1.69 1.99
CA ASP A 107 -15.13 1.47 2.55
C ASP A 107 -15.54 -0.01 2.41
N THR A 108 -15.36 -0.57 1.22
CA THR A 108 -15.69 -1.97 0.93
C THR A 108 -14.93 -2.95 1.83
N VAL A 109 -13.60 -2.79 1.95
CA VAL A 109 -12.77 -3.72 2.74
C VAL A 109 -13.01 -3.57 4.24
N ILE A 110 -13.30 -2.37 4.73
CA ILE A 110 -13.64 -2.15 6.15
C ILE A 110 -14.98 -2.81 6.49
N GLU A 111 -15.99 -2.68 5.63
CA GLU A 111 -17.26 -3.37 5.83
C GLU A 111 -17.10 -4.90 5.78
N GLU A 112 -16.26 -5.42 4.89
CA GLU A 112 -15.96 -6.86 4.84
C GLU A 112 -15.25 -7.35 6.11
N ILE A 113 -14.29 -6.59 6.64
CA ILE A 113 -13.63 -6.91 7.92
C ILE A 113 -14.66 -6.97 9.05
N LYS A 114 -15.52 -5.97 9.15
CA LYS A 114 -16.59 -5.93 10.18
C LYS A 114 -17.55 -7.11 10.04
N GLU A 115 -17.91 -7.49 8.82
CA GLU A 115 -18.79 -8.63 8.58
C GLU A 115 -18.14 -9.96 8.98
N ILE A 116 -16.85 -10.15 8.68
CA ILE A 116 -16.07 -11.31 9.14
C ILE A 116 -16.11 -11.40 10.67
N GLN A 117 -15.83 -10.28 11.36
CA GLN A 117 -15.86 -10.22 12.82
C GLN A 117 -17.27 -10.44 13.39
N ARG A 118 -18.29 -9.88 12.77
CA ARG A 118 -19.68 -10.07 13.17
C ARG A 118 -20.10 -11.56 13.05
N GLN A 119 -19.79 -12.19 11.93
CA GLN A 119 -20.09 -13.61 11.71
C GLN A 119 -19.41 -14.51 12.75
N ALA A 120 -18.15 -14.22 13.07
CA ALA A 120 -17.44 -14.99 14.09
C ALA A 120 -18.02 -14.77 15.51
N ARG A 121 -18.31 -13.53 15.88
CA ARG A 121 -18.71 -13.15 17.25
C ARG A 121 -20.19 -13.39 17.53
N GLN A 122 -21.07 -13.20 16.57
CA GLN A 122 -22.52 -13.29 16.74
C GLN A 122 -23.12 -14.58 16.20
N ASP A 123 -22.66 -15.02 15.02
CA ASP A 123 -23.21 -16.20 14.35
C ASP A 123 -22.42 -17.48 14.68
N GLY A 124 -21.30 -17.36 15.39
CA GLY A 124 -20.46 -18.50 15.80
C GLY A 124 -19.73 -19.18 14.63
N LYS A 125 -19.49 -18.47 13.54
CA LYS A 125 -18.78 -19.02 12.37
C LYS A 125 -17.33 -19.30 12.75
N THR A 126 -16.89 -20.56 12.60
CA THR A 126 -15.56 -21.03 12.98
C THR A 126 -14.60 -21.22 11.81
N GLU A 127 -15.10 -21.09 10.59
CA GLU A 127 -14.28 -21.21 9.39
C GLU A 127 -13.28 -20.04 9.32
N ARG A 128 -12.04 -20.37 8.93
CA ARG A 128 -11.01 -19.34 8.74
C ARG A 128 -11.39 -18.44 7.57
N PRO A 129 -11.52 -17.12 7.76
CA PRO A 129 -11.86 -16.22 6.67
C PRO A 129 -10.65 -15.96 5.75
N PHE A 130 -10.94 -15.52 4.53
CA PHE A 130 -9.99 -14.77 3.71
C PHE A 130 -10.12 -13.29 4.09
N TRP A 131 -9.07 -12.74 4.66
CA TRP A 131 -9.07 -11.32 5.05
C TRP A 131 -8.83 -10.42 3.82
N PRO A 132 -9.53 -9.30 3.69
CA PRO A 132 -9.28 -8.39 2.59
C PRO A 132 -7.90 -7.72 2.71
N MET A 133 -7.31 -7.41 1.57
CA MET A 133 -6.13 -6.56 1.43
C MET A 133 -6.26 -5.70 0.18
N ILE A 134 -5.49 -4.62 0.10
CA ILE A 134 -5.47 -3.74 -1.08
C ILE A 134 -4.14 -3.87 -1.80
N VAL A 135 -4.17 -4.00 -3.13
CA VAL A 135 -3.02 -3.87 -4.01
C VAL A 135 -3.14 -2.52 -4.72
N LEU A 136 -2.37 -1.54 -4.24
CA LEU A 136 -2.30 -0.21 -4.83
C LEU A 136 -1.20 -0.18 -5.88
N ARG A 137 -1.58 -0.15 -7.16
CA ARG A 137 -0.64 -0.14 -8.27
C ARG A 137 -0.56 1.23 -8.93
N THR A 138 0.60 1.87 -8.80
CA THR A 138 0.88 3.19 -9.36
C THR A 138 2.27 3.21 -10.00
N PRO A 139 2.57 4.17 -10.89
CA PRO A 139 3.95 4.39 -11.33
C PRO A 139 4.85 4.72 -10.14
N LYS A 140 6.10 4.25 -10.16
CA LYS A 140 7.07 4.66 -9.15
C LYS A 140 7.34 6.16 -9.26
N GLY A 141 7.40 6.85 -8.12
CA GLY A 141 7.53 8.32 -8.10
C GLY A 141 6.26 9.06 -8.52
N TRP A 142 5.12 8.37 -8.50
CA TRP A 142 3.82 8.94 -8.82
C TRP A 142 3.56 10.23 -8.04
N THR A 143 2.98 11.22 -8.72
CA THR A 143 2.78 12.60 -8.30
C THR A 143 4.05 13.47 -8.21
N GLY A 144 5.23 12.88 -8.37
CA GLY A 144 6.49 13.60 -8.43
C GLY A 144 6.79 14.16 -9.84
N PRO A 145 7.98 14.76 -10.02
CA PRO A 145 8.39 15.25 -11.33
C PRO A 145 8.56 14.09 -12.31
N LYS A 146 8.00 14.26 -13.51
CA LYS A 146 8.07 13.21 -14.56
C LYS A 146 9.44 13.11 -15.18
N VAL A 147 10.11 14.24 -15.36
CA VAL A 147 11.43 14.36 -15.97
C VAL A 147 12.29 15.33 -15.19
N VAL A 148 13.54 14.97 -14.91
CA VAL A 148 14.57 15.83 -14.30
C VAL A 148 15.85 15.66 -15.11
N ASP A 149 16.51 16.75 -15.48
CA ASP A 149 17.74 16.77 -16.30
C ASP A 149 17.64 15.94 -17.59
N GLY A 150 16.45 15.99 -18.24
CA GLY A 150 16.18 15.21 -19.44
C GLY A 150 16.01 13.71 -19.23
N GLN A 151 16.01 13.22 -17.97
CA GLN A 151 15.85 11.82 -17.64
C GLN A 151 14.42 11.54 -17.14
N GLN A 152 13.83 10.43 -17.60
CA GLN A 152 12.55 9.95 -17.10
C GLN A 152 12.68 9.50 -15.63
N ILE A 153 11.89 10.11 -14.73
CA ILE A 153 11.86 9.81 -13.30
C ILE A 153 10.64 8.96 -12.97
N GLU A 154 9.43 9.52 -13.16
CA GLU A 154 8.19 8.78 -12.89
C GLU A 154 8.15 7.47 -13.70
N GLY A 155 7.74 6.38 -13.06
CA GLY A 155 7.68 5.06 -13.69
C GLY A 155 9.04 4.39 -13.89
N SER A 156 10.10 4.91 -13.29
CA SER A 156 11.44 4.34 -13.39
C SER A 156 12.12 4.18 -12.02
N PHE A 157 13.19 3.37 -11.98
CA PHE A 157 14.02 3.21 -10.77
C PHE A 157 14.64 4.53 -10.28
N ARG A 158 14.80 5.53 -11.18
CA ARG A 158 15.38 6.84 -10.83
C ARG A 158 14.56 7.60 -9.80
N ALA A 159 13.26 7.33 -9.71
CA ALA A 159 12.41 7.90 -8.68
C ALA A 159 12.76 7.43 -7.26
N HIS A 160 13.52 6.34 -7.10
CA HIS A 160 14.03 5.91 -5.79
C HIS A 160 15.25 6.73 -5.35
N GLN A 161 16.04 7.17 -6.29
CA GLN A 161 17.16 8.09 -6.07
C GLN A 161 16.60 9.49 -5.78
N VAL A 162 17.42 10.39 -5.24
CA VAL A 162 17.02 11.78 -5.05
C VAL A 162 17.09 12.50 -6.39
N PRO A 163 15.98 12.63 -7.13
CA PRO A 163 16.01 13.14 -8.50
C PRO A 163 16.26 14.66 -8.57
N ILE A 164 16.01 15.37 -7.48
CA ILE A 164 16.24 16.80 -7.34
C ILE A 164 17.33 17.00 -6.30
N THR A 165 18.46 17.57 -6.67
CA THR A 165 19.61 17.81 -5.79
C THR A 165 19.94 19.30 -5.73
N MET A 166 20.66 19.74 -4.69
CA MET A 166 21.16 21.09 -4.58
C MET A 166 22.51 21.33 -5.29
N GLU A 167 22.97 20.38 -6.07
CA GLU A 167 24.16 20.55 -6.92
C GLU A 167 23.91 21.54 -8.07
N ASN A 168 22.66 21.60 -8.56
CA ASN A 168 22.23 22.58 -9.55
C ASN A 168 20.99 23.38 -9.05
N PRO A 169 21.15 24.25 -8.04
CA PRO A 169 20.02 24.92 -7.40
C PRO A 169 19.26 25.87 -8.35
N LYS A 170 19.91 26.39 -9.39
CA LYS A 170 19.24 27.30 -10.34
C LYS A 170 18.13 26.59 -11.15
N GLU A 171 18.30 25.32 -11.45
CA GLU A 171 17.34 24.52 -12.22
C GLU A 171 16.45 23.69 -11.29
N HIS A 172 17.03 23.11 -10.24
CA HIS A 172 16.30 22.17 -9.38
C HIS A 172 15.37 22.86 -8.37
N LEU A 173 15.72 24.04 -7.86
CA LEU A 173 14.88 24.74 -6.89
C LEU A 173 13.51 25.16 -7.46
N PRO A 174 13.42 25.74 -8.67
CA PRO A 174 12.12 26.03 -9.31
C PRO A 174 11.30 24.76 -9.58
N LEU A 175 11.96 23.67 -9.94
CA LEU A 175 11.31 22.38 -10.19
C LEU A 175 10.73 21.80 -8.90
N LEU A 176 11.49 21.84 -7.80
CA LEU A 176 11.05 21.44 -6.47
C LEU A 176 9.86 22.29 -6.01
N GLN A 177 9.96 23.61 -6.15
CA GLN A 177 8.89 24.53 -5.78
C GLN A 177 7.61 24.20 -6.56
N LYS A 178 7.68 24.06 -7.87
CA LYS A 178 6.54 23.71 -8.72
C LYS A 178 5.91 22.37 -8.32
N TRP A 179 6.74 21.39 -7.95
CA TRP A 179 6.24 20.10 -7.49
C TRP A 179 5.47 20.24 -6.18
N LEU A 180 6.05 20.91 -5.17
CA LEU A 180 5.41 21.11 -3.88
C LEU A 180 4.11 21.94 -3.99
N GLU A 181 4.11 22.97 -4.83
CA GLU A 181 2.93 23.80 -5.12
C GLU A 181 1.80 23.00 -5.79
N SER A 182 2.12 21.91 -6.53
CA SER A 182 1.13 21.07 -7.17
C SER A 182 0.21 20.35 -6.17
N TYR A 183 0.63 20.19 -4.92
CA TYR A 183 -0.19 19.65 -3.84
C TYR A 183 -1.12 20.69 -3.19
N ARG A 184 -1.03 21.96 -3.62
CA ARG A 184 -1.87 23.07 -3.14
C ARG A 184 -1.90 23.18 -1.60
N PRO A 185 -0.74 23.22 -0.93
CA PRO A 185 -0.67 23.24 0.53
C PRO A 185 -1.45 24.41 1.14
N GLN A 186 -1.54 25.55 0.45
CA GLN A 186 -2.30 26.71 0.87
C GLN A 186 -3.81 26.46 1.03
N GLU A 187 -4.34 25.40 0.44
CA GLU A 187 -5.75 25.00 0.62
C GLU A 187 -5.97 24.14 1.87
N LEU A 188 -4.89 23.64 2.47
CA LEU A 188 -4.90 22.73 3.61
C LEU A 188 -4.60 23.43 4.93
N PHE A 189 -4.04 24.63 4.90
CA PHE A 189 -3.62 25.37 6.07
C PHE A 189 -4.18 26.79 6.03
N ASP A 190 -4.81 27.22 7.12
CA ASP A 190 -5.20 28.60 7.31
C ASP A 190 -3.96 29.45 7.65
N GLU A 191 -3.89 30.67 7.14
CA GLU A 191 -2.79 31.64 7.40
C GLU A 191 -2.84 32.24 8.82
N ASN A 192 -3.47 31.57 9.79
CA ASN A 192 -3.60 32.04 11.18
C ASN A 192 -2.66 31.32 12.13
#